data_22c055c99405717230df54bd77cb9d3d
#
_entry.id   22c055c99405717230df54bd77cb9d3d
#
_cell.length_a   1.000
_cell.length_b   1.000
_cell.length_c   1.000
_cell.angle_alpha   90.00
_cell.angle_beta   90.00
_cell.angle_gamma   90.00
#
_symmetry.space_group_name_H-M   'P 1'
#
loop_
_entity.id
_entity.type
_entity.pdbx_description
1 polymer ?
#
loop_
_entity_poly.entity_id
_entity_poly.type
_entity_poly.pdbx_seq_one_letter_code
_entity_poly.pdbx_strand_id
1 'polypeptide(L)'
;SLVGSEMCIRDRQSIGEMKSFYGNFTVIVKALTYVKTLGREGIPEASQNAVLNANYMMNKLKDLYTMAYDEVCMHEFVMSLADLKKKTGISAMDIAKGLLDNGIHPPTMYFPLIVEEALMVEPTETESKETLDEAVEVLRKLYEIAETDAEQLHQAPVTTPVTRMDEVGAARHPYLRYEWQD
;
A
#
# COMPACT_ATOMS: atom_id res chain seq x y z
N SER A 1 12.76 8.39 -19.28
CA SER A 1 13.84 9.00 -20.06
C SER A 1 13.72 8.60 -21.51
N LEU A 2 13.69 9.57 -22.42
CA LEU A 2 13.67 9.37 -23.87
C LEU A 2 14.99 8.82 -24.43
N VAL A 3 15.96 8.59 -23.57
CA VAL A 3 17.28 8.07 -23.92
C VAL A 3 17.25 6.55 -23.78
N GLY A 4 17.47 5.83 -24.84
CA GLY A 4 17.52 4.37 -24.86
C GLY A 4 16.49 3.78 -25.80
N SER A 5 15.52 3.02 -25.33
CA SER A 5 14.64 2.22 -26.18
C SER A 5 13.85 3.00 -27.21
N GLU A 6 13.36 4.19 -26.92
CA GLU A 6 12.56 4.97 -27.84
C GLU A 6 13.39 5.51 -29.02
N MET A 7 14.58 6.04 -28.79
CA MET A 7 15.44 6.55 -29.86
C MET A 7 16.11 5.43 -30.67
N CYS A 8 16.47 4.33 -30.01
CA CYS A 8 17.15 3.22 -30.68
C CYS A 8 16.21 2.30 -31.45
N ILE A 9 14.96 2.17 -31.04
CA ILE A 9 13.96 1.28 -31.65
C ILE A 9 13.27 1.93 -32.85
N ARG A 10 13.12 3.28 -32.84
CA ARG A 10 12.34 4.01 -33.87
C ARG A 10 13.16 4.67 -34.96
N ASP A 11 14.47 4.64 -34.86
CA ASP A 11 15.27 5.19 -35.94
C ASP A 11 15.29 4.26 -37.18
N ARG A 12 15.56 4.84 -38.35
CA ARG A 12 15.50 4.11 -39.65
C ARG A 12 16.58 3.03 -39.80
N GLN A 13 17.59 3.03 -38.95
CA GLN A 13 18.70 2.07 -38.93
C GLN A 13 18.59 1.06 -37.80
N SER A 14 17.53 1.14 -37.02
CA SER A 14 17.27 0.21 -35.92
C SER A 14 17.09 -1.21 -36.46
N ILE A 15 17.73 -2.18 -35.82
CA ILE A 15 17.53 -3.61 -36.08
C ILE A 15 16.25 -4.15 -35.41
N GLY A 16 15.46 -3.27 -34.76
CA GLY A 16 14.31 -3.64 -33.98
C GLY A 16 14.64 -3.98 -32.52
N GLU A 17 13.67 -4.48 -31.81
CA GLU A 17 13.82 -4.80 -30.39
C GLU A 17 14.46 -6.18 -30.21
N MET A 18 15.60 -6.21 -29.52
CA MET A 18 16.29 -7.44 -29.17
C MET A 18 15.73 -7.99 -27.82
N LYS A 19 15.09 -9.15 -27.87
CA LYS A 19 14.55 -9.84 -26.69
C LYS A 19 15.08 -11.27 -26.62
N SER A 20 15.44 -11.69 -25.40
CA SER A 20 15.82 -13.08 -25.15
C SER A 20 14.62 -14.02 -25.07
N PHE A 21 13.42 -13.49 -24.72
CA PHE A 21 12.16 -14.24 -24.72
C PHE A 21 10.98 -13.27 -24.84
N TYR A 22 9.79 -13.78 -25.20
CA TYR A 22 8.62 -12.97 -25.51
C TYR A 22 7.67 -12.72 -24.33
N GLY A 23 8.04 -13.13 -23.14
CA GLY A 23 7.27 -12.93 -21.93
C GLY A 23 7.14 -14.18 -21.08
N ASN A 24 6.62 -14.02 -19.87
CA ASN A 24 6.37 -15.12 -18.95
C ASN A 24 5.03 -15.76 -19.25
N PHE A 25 5.02 -16.99 -19.75
CA PHE A 25 3.81 -17.73 -20.13
C PHE A 25 2.82 -17.88 -18.98
N THR A 26 3.31 -18.17 -17.75
CA THR A 26 2.43 -18.34 -16.59
C THR A 26 1.72 -17.05 -16.19
N VAL A 27 2.37 -15.91 -16.34
CA VAL A 27 1.74 -14.58 -16.12
C VAL A 27 0.64 -14.33 -17.15
N ILE A 28 0.87 -14.69 -18.40
CA ILE A 28 -0.14 -14.57 -19.48
C ILE A 28 -1.35 -15.46 -19.20
N VAL A 29 -1.12 -16.70 -18.75
CA VAL A 29 -2.20 -17.62 -18.38
C VAL A 29 -3.03 -17.08 -17.22
N LYS A 30 -2.38 -16.51 -16.17
CA LYS A 30 -3.07 -15.88 -15.05
C LYS A 30 -3.93 -14.69 -15.51
N ALA A 31 -3.38 -13.82 -16.33
CA ALA A 31 -4.11 -12.68 -16.87
C ALA A 31 -5.29 -13.11 -17.74
N LEU A 32 -5.10 -14.10 -18.61
CA LEU A 32 -6.16 -14.65 -19.44
C LEU A 32 -7.29 -15.28 -18.58
N THR A 33 -6.92 -16.00 -17.52
CA THR A 33 -7.88 -16.61 -16.60
C THR A 33 -8.71 -15.54 -15.91
N TYR A 34 -8.07 -14.47 -15.39
CA TYR A 34 -8.75 -13.35 -14.77
C TYR A 34 -9.74 -12.68 -15.75
N VAL A 35 -9.29 -12.32 -16.92
CA VAL A 35 -10.14 -11.68 -17.96
C VAL A 35 -11.32 -12.57 -18.35
N LYS A 36 -11.10 -13.88 -18.52
CA LYS A 36 -12.18 -14.81 -18.86
C LYS A 36 -13.16 -15.04 -17.71
N THR A 37 -12.68 -15.01 -16.46
CA THR A 37 -13.54 -15.18 -15.28
C THR A 37 -14.48 -13.99 -15.10
N LEU A 38 -13.96 -12.77 -15.19
CA LEU A 38 -14.76 -11.55 -15.03
C LEU A 38 -15.61 -11.24 -16.26
N GLY A 39 -15.08 -11.50 -17.45
CA GLY A 39 -15.76 -11.21 -18.71
C GLY A 39 -15.99 -9.73 -18.95
N ARG A 40 -16.86 -9.45 -19.93
CA ARG A 40 -17.15 -8.08 -20.41
C ARG A 40 -17.80 -7.21 -19.33
N GLU A 41 -18.61 -7.80 -18.47
CA GLU A 41 -19.39 -7.06 -17.46
C GLU A 41 -18.61 -6.93 -16.16
N GLY A 42 -17.94 -7.99 -15.71
CA GLY A 42 -17.21 -8.00 -14.44
C GLY A 42 -15.96 -7.10 -14.42
N ILE A 43 -15.30 -6.85 -15.56
CA ILE A 43 -14.12 -5.95 -15.59
C ILE A 43 -14.50 -4.50 -15.27
N PRO A 44 -15.51 -3.90 -15.91
CA PRO A 44 -15.99 -2.56 -15.51
C PRO A 44 -16.55 -2.54 -14.08
N GLU A 45 -17.26 -3.56 -13.64
CA GLU A 45 -17.81 -3.67 -12.29
C GLU A 45 -16.69 -3.67 -11.23
N ALA A 46 -15.63 -4.46 -11.42
CA ALA A 46 -14.48 -4.47 -10.54
C ALA A 46 -13.86 -3.06 -10.40
N SER A 47 -13.69 -2.36 -11.52
CA SER A 47 -13.14 -1.01 -11.51
C SER A 47 -14.04 0.00 -10.79
N GLN A 48 -15.35 -0.09 -11.01
CA GLN A 48 -16.33 0.79 -10.34
C GLN A 48 -16.36 0.54 -8.83
N ASN A 49 -16.35 -0.73 -8.41
CA ASN A 49 -16.33 -1.09 -7.01
C ASN A 49 -15.04 -0.64 -6.31
N ALA A 50 -13.88 -0.76 -6.95
CA ALA A 50 -12.63 -0.25 -6.40
C ALA A 50 -12.69 1.27 -6.15
N VAL A 51 -13.21 2.04 -7.11
CA VAL A 51 -13.40 3.49 -6.96
C VAL A 51 -14.40 3.83 -5.85
N LEU A 52 -15.53 3.11 -5.79
CA LEU A 52 -16.54 3.29 -4.76
C LEU A 52 -15.97 3.02 -3.37
N ASN A 53 -15.26 1.91 -3.19
CA ASN A 53 -14.69 1.51 -1.91
C ASN A 53 -13.65 2.51 -1.41
N ALA A 54 -12.76 2.99 -2.29
CA ALA A 54 -11.75 4.00 -1.93
C ALA A 54 -12.41 5.31 -1.46
N ASN A 55 -13.37 5.82 -2.23
CA ASN A 55 -14.08 7.04 -1.86
C ASN A 55 -14.94 6.88 -0.60
N TYR A 56 -15.51 5.70 -0.38
CA TYR A 56 -16.26 5.41 0.84
C TYR A 56 -15.35 5.50 2.08
N MET A 57 -14.22 4.81 2.08
CA MET A 57 -13.28 4.85 3.20
C MET A 57 -12.71 6.24 3.42
N MET A 58 -12.27 6.92 2.36
CA MET A 58 -11.75 8.27 2.44
C MET A 58 -12.74 9.22 3.13
N ASN A 59 -14.02 9.19 2.72
CA ASN A 59 -15.03 10.03 3.33
C ASN A 59 -15.33 9.70 4.80
N LYS A 60 -15.11 8.47 5.22
CA LYS A 60 -15.27 8.04 6.62
C LYS A 60 -14.08 8.40 7.51
N LEU A 61 -12.93 8.76 6.93
CA LEU A 61 -11.69 9.01 7.67
C LEU A 61 -11.23 10.47 7.63
N LYS A 62 -11.72 11.29 6.70
CA LYS A 62 -11.27 12.67 6.48
C LYS A 62 -11.58 13.65 7.62
N ASP A 63 -12.39 13.28 8.57
CA ASP A 63 -12.64 14.06 9.78
C ASP A 63 -11.53 13.91 10.83
N LEU A 64 -10.73 12.83 10.76
CA LEU A 64 -9.62 12.56 11.66
C LEU A 64 -8.25 12.69 11.00
N TYR A 65 -8.11 12.13 9.79
CA TYR A 65 -6.86 12.11 9.05
C TYR A 65 -6.83 13.20 7.99
N THR A 66 -5.69 13.86 7.83
CA THR A 66 -5.50 14.85 6.76
C THR A 66 -5.39 14.14 5.41
N MET A 67 -6.34 14.37 4.51
CA MET A 67 -6.25 13.87 3.13
C MET A 67 -5.27 14.73 2.34
N ALA A 68 -4.29 14.10 1.69
CA ALA A 68 -3.35 14.80 0.83
C ALA A 68 -4.05 15.47 -0.36
N TYR A 69 -5.14 14.85 -0.83
CA TYR A 69 -6.01 15.34 -1.89
C TYR A 69 -7.47 15.07 -1.46
N ASP A 70 -8.21 16.11 -1.11
CA ASP A 70 -9.62 16.01 -0.66
C ASP A 70 -10.60 16.18 -1.84
N GLU A 71 -10.37 15.42 -2.90
CA GLU A 71 -11.22 15.32 -4.07
C GLU A 71 -11.65 13.88 -4.29
N VAL A 72 -12.60 13.64 -5.20
CA VAL A 72 -12.97 12.27 -5.59
C VAL A 72 -11.75 11.56 -6.15
N CYS A 73 -11.37 10.47 -5.51
CA CYS A 73 -10.23 9.65 -5.92
C CYS A 73 -10.66 8.53 -6.89
N MET A 74 -9.68 7.92 -7.53
CA MET A 74 -9.87 6.67 -8.27
C MET A 74 -9.93 5.48 -7.28
N HIS A 75 -9.06 4.51 -7.41
CA HIS A 75 -9.06 3.28 -6.60
C HIS A 75 -8.25 3.37 -5.30
N GLU A 76 -7.59 4.49 -5.06
CA GLU A 76 -6.73 4.72 -3.90
C GLU A 76 -6.82 6.16 -3.41
N PHE A 77 -6.52 6.40 -2.15
CA PHE A 77 -6.38 7.72 -1.55
C PHE A 77 -5.17 7.80 -0.63
N VAL A 78 -4.67 9.00 -0.40
CA VAL A 78 -3.47 9.24 0.41
C VAL A 78 -3.83 10.06 1.63
N MET A 79 -3.51 9.52 2.81
CA MET A 79 -3.58 10.22 4.09
C MET A 79 -2.18 10.69 4.49
N SER A 80 -2.07 11.91 5.02
CA SER A 80 -0.88 12.40 5.70
C SER A 80 -1.07 12.29 7.21
N LEU A 81 -0.10 11.70 7.89
CA LEU A 81 -0.05 11.62 9.34
C LEU A 81 0.91 12.65 9.96
N ALA A 82 1.37 13.63 9.17
CA ALA A 82 2.32 14.64 9.63
C ALA A 82 1.81 15.42 10.86
N ASP A 83 0.52 15.79 10.89
CA ASP A 83 -0.06 16.50 12.01
C ASP A 83 -0.22 15.60 13.25
N LEU A 84 -0.62 14.35 13.06
CA LEU A 84 -0.67 13.37 14.14
C LEU A 84 0.73 13.16 14.75
N LYS A 85 1.75 13.00 13.91
CA LYS A 85 3.14 12.84 14.35
C LYS A 85 3.65 14.05 15.13
N LYS A 86 3.36 15.28 14.68
CA LYS A 86 3.72 16.50 15.42
C LYS A 86 3.07 16.54 16.81
N LYS A 87 1.82 16.08 16.91
CA LYS A 87 1.03 16.13 18.14
C LYS A 87 1.43 15.02 19.12
N THR A 88 1.67 13.81 18.65
CA THR A 88 1.77 12.59 19.47
C THR A 88 3.11 11.87 19.39
N GLY A 89 3.92 12.16 18.37
CA GLY A 89 5.13 11.40 18.04
C GLY A 89 4.88 10.15 17.18
N ILE A 90 3.61 9.76 16.98
CA ILE A 90 3.24 8.54 16.23
C ILE A 90 3.41 8.76 14.73
N SER A 91 4.22 7.92 14.10
CA SER A 91 4.51 7.92 12.67
C SER A 91 3.54 7.06 11.86
N ALA A 92 3.61 7.19 10.52
CA ALA A 92 2.90 6.29 9.61
C ALA A 92 3.28 4.81 9.83
N MET A 93 4.55 4.53 10.18
CA MET A 93 5.02 3.19 10.54
C MET A 93 4.31 2.65 11.78
N ASP A 94 4.09 3.47 12.81
CA ASP A 94 3.45 3.04 14.05
C ASP A 94 1.99 2.65 13.81
N ILE A 95 1.27 3.45 13.03
CA ILE A 95 -0.10 3.12 12.62
C ILE A 95 -0.13 1.85 11.77
N ALA A 96 0.79 1.70 10.81
CA ALA A 96 0.88 0.49 9.99
C ALA A 96 1.14 -0.78 10.84
N LYS A 97 1.99 -0.68 11.86
CA LYS A 97 2.24 -1.78 12.81
C LYS A 97 1.02 -2.06 13.69
N GLY A 98 0.29 -1.03 14.10
CA GLY A 98 -0.98 -1.19 14.81
C GLY A 98 -2.07 -1.88 13.96
N LEU A 99 -2.09 -1.65 12.65
CA LEU A 99 -3.00 -2.35 11.73
C LEU A 99 -2.72 -3.86 11.71
N LEU A 100 -1.44 -4.28 11.72
CA LEU A 100 -1.06 -5.70 11.80
C LEU A 100 -1.65 -6.39 13.04
N ASP A 101 -1.62 -5.73 14.20
CA ASP A 101 -2.18 -6.26 15.44
C ASP A 101 -3.72 -6.42 15.40
N ASN A 102 -4.36 -5.75 14.46
CA ASN A 102 -5.79 -5.86 14.21
C ASN A 102 -6.12 -6.73 12.98
N GLY A 103 -5.14 -7.48 12.45
CA GLY A 103 -5.34 -8.39 11.32
C GLY A 103 -5.50 -7.71 9.96
N ILE A 104 -5.17 -6.43 9.85
CA ILE A 104 -5.29 -5.65 8.62
C ILE A 104 -3.92 -5.57 7.95
N HIS A 105 -3.87 -5.86 6.66
CA HIS A 105 -2.67 -5.64 5.84
C HIS A 105 -2.39 -4.13 5.73
N PRO A 106 -1.20 -3.65 6.15
CA PRO A 106 -0.93 -2.23 6.15
C PRO A 106 -0.92 -1.63 4.75
N PRO A 107 -1.40 -0.41 4.58
CA PRO A 107 -1.28 0.31 3.32
C PRO A 107 0.19 0.66 3.02
N THR A 108 0.47 1.06 1.77
CA THR A 108 1.79 1.54 1.37
C THR A 108 2.18 2.78 2.17
N MET A 109 3.34 2.73 2.82
CA MET A 109 3.85 3.82 3.67
C MET A 109 4.85 4.69 2.92
N TYR A 110 4.92 5.98 3.32
CA TYR A 110 5.90 6.95 2.80
C TYR A 110 5.87 7.14 1.29
N PHE A 111 4.75 6.87 0.68
CA PHE A 111 4.52 7.07 -0.74
C PHE A 111 3.14 7.72 -0.99
N PRO A 112 3.03 8.72 -1.87
CA PRO A 112 4.11 9.34 -2.66
C PRO A 112 5.07 10.18 -1.81
N LEU A 113 6.35 10.25 -2.19
CA LEU A 113 7.44 10.88 -1.42
C LEU A 113 7.22 12.37 -1.12
N ILE A 114 6.37 13.04 -1.88
CA ILE A 114 6.01 14.45 -1.68
C ILE A 114 5.02 14.68 -0.54
N VAL A 115 4.41 13.60 0.00
CA VAL A 115 3.48 13.66 1.13
C VAL A 115 4.21 13.15 2.38
N GLU A 116 4.35 14.02 3.37
CA GLU A 116 5.00 13.66 4.64
C GLU A 116 4.12 12.67 5.42
N GLU A 117 4.74 11.63 5.98
CA GLU A 117 4.07 10.55 6.74
C GLU A 117 2.86 9.96 6.00
N ALA A 118 3.06 9.68 4.71
CA ALA A 118 1.99 9.18 3.85
C ALA A 118 1.59 7.74 4.17
N LEU A 119 0.29 7.48 4.15
CA LEU A 119 -0.33 6.16 4.00
C LEU A 119 -1.21 6.19 2.76
N MET A 120 -0.89 5.37 1.76
CA MET A 120 -1.68 5.21 0.53
C MET A 120 -2.57 3.98 0.68
N VAL A 121 -3.86 4.23 0.78
CA VAL A 121 -4.88 3.20 1.06
C VAL A 121 -5.58 2.79 -0.23
N GLU A 122 -5.54 1.50 -0.53
CA GLU A 122 -6.21 0.87 -1.66
C GLU A 122 -7.07 -0.29 -1.16
N PRO A 123 -8.38 -0.08 -0.91
CA PRO A 123 -9.24 -1.12 -0.34
C PRO A 123 -9.64 -2.21 -1.33
N THR A 124 -9.38 -2.06 -2.60
CA THR A 124 -9.72 -2.96 -3.71
C THR A 124 -11.21 -3.22 -3.92
N GLU A 125 -11.56 -3.89 -5.03
CA GLU A 125 -12.94 -4.26 -5.38
C GLU A 125 -13.47 -5.48 -4.62
N THR A 126 -12.57 -6.24 -4.02
CA THR A 126 -12.91 -7.51 -3.35
C THR A 126 -13.42 -7.34 -1.93
N GLU A 127 -13.24 -6.15 -1.35
CA GLU A 127 -13.66 -5.88 0.02
C GLU A 127 -15.15 -5.60 0.12
N SER A 128 -15.82 -6.24 1.09
CA SER A 128 -17.22 -5.98 1.39
C SER A 128 -17.37 -4.67 2.18
N LYS A 129 -18.58 -4.12 2.21
CA LYS A 129 -18.87 -2.95 3.02
C LYS A 129 -18.58 -3.17 4.50
N GLU A 130 -18.88 -4.36 5.01
CA GLU A 130 -18.62 -4.75 6.40
C GLU A 130 -17.11 -4.72 6.71
N THR A 131 -16.27 -5.28 5.82
CA THR A 131 -14.81 -5.24 5.95
C THR A 131 -14.28 -3.81 5.91
N LEU A 132 -14.84 -2.96 5.04
CA LEU A 132 -14.46 -1.54 4.98
C LEU A 132 -14.85 -0.79 6.26
N ASP A 133 -16.02 -1.04 6.79
CA ASP A 133 -16.47 -0.45 8.06
C ASP A 133 -15.56 -0.88 9.22
N GLU A 134 -15.19 -2.15 9.29
CA GLU A 134 -14.25 -2.68 10.26
C GLU A 134 -12.87 -2.01 10.16
N ALA A 135 -12.34 -1.86 8.95
CA ALA A 135 -11.06 -1.17 8.72
C ALA A 135 -11.10 0.31 9.12
N VAL A 136 -12.21 0.98 8.85
CA VAL A 136 -12.44 2.37 9.30
C VAL A 136 -12.45 2.46 10.83
N GLU A 137 -13.17 1.58 11.51
CA GLU A 137 -13.22 1.56 12.99
C GLU A 137 -11.85 1.28 13.60
N VAL A 138 -11.07 0.38 13.02
CA VAL A 138 -9.69 0.11 13.47
C VAL A 138 -8.81 1.35 13.29
N LEU A 139 -8.87 2.02 12.15
CA LEU A 139 -8.08 3.25 11.91
C LEU A 139 -8.49 4.36 12.89
N ARG A 140 -9.79 4.54 13.17
CA ARG A 140 -10.28 5.49 14.18
C ARG A 140 -9.76 5.16 15.57
N LYS A 141 -9.80 3.89 15.96
CA LYS A 141 -9.27 3.42 17.24
C LYS A 141 -7.75 3.66 17.36
N LEU A 142 -6.99 3.39 16.30
CA LEU A 142 -5.55 3.65 16.30
C LEU A 142 -5.23 5.13 16.44
N TYR A 143 -6.03 6.00 15.84
CA TYR A 143 -5.90 7.45 16.01
C TYR A 143 -6.15 7.86 17.48
N GLU A 144 -7.20 7.34 18.10
CA GLU A 144 -7.51 7.58 19.51
C GLU A 144 -6.39 7.07 20.44
N ILE A 145 -5.85 5.88 20.19
CA ILE A 145 -4.70 5.35 20.94
C ILE A 145 -3.49 6.24 20.76
N ALA A 146 -3.23 6.74 19.54
CA ALA A 146 -2.13 7.67 19.29
C ALA A 146 -2.22 8.93 20.17
N GLU A 147 -3.43 9.41 20.44
CA GLU A 147 -3.67 10.59 21.28
C GLU A 147 -3.65 10.31 22.80
N THR A 148 -4.00 9.10 23.20
CA THR A 148 -4.19 8.76 24.64
C THR A 148 -3.08 7.89 25.22
N ASP A 149 -2.52 6.98 24.43
CA ASP A 149 -1.47 6.03 24.85
C ASP A 149 -0.51 5.72 23.68
N ALA A 150 0.28 6.71 23.26
CA ALA A 150 1.21 6.59 22.16
C ALA A 150 2.22 5.43 22.35
N GLU A 151 2.58 5.10 23.59
CA GLU A 151 3.54 4.03 23.89
C GLU A 151 3.04 2.67 23.42
N GLN A 152 1.74 2.40 23.51
CA GLN A 152 1.15 1.17 22.98
C GLN A 152 1.43 0.98 21.49
N LEU A 153 1.36 2.07 20.70
CA LEU A 153 1.64 2.00 19.27
C LEU A 153 3.13 1.90 18.95
N HIS A 154 4.00 2.49 19.79
CA HIS A 154 5.45 2.31 19.63
C HIS A 154 5.87 0.85 19.85
N GLN A 155 5.14 0.08 20.63
CA GLN A 155 5.41 -1.34 20.86
C GLN A 155 4.81 -2.26 19.80
N ALA A 156 3.84 -1.77 19.02
CA ALA A 156 3.22 -2.57 17.95
C ALA A 156 4.23 -2.96 16.84
N PRO A 157 4.10 -4.16 16.22
CA PRO A 157 3.09 -5.19 16.47
C PRO A 157 3.47 -6.09 17.64
N VAL A 158 2.48 -6.50 18.44
CA VAL A 158 2.66 -7.40 19.59
C VAL A 158 1.99 -8.77 19.42
N THR A 159 1.07 -8.88 18.45
CA THR A 159 0.33 -10.13 18.20
C THR A 159 0.98 -11.01 17.14
N THR A 160 1.91 -10.48 16.37
CA THR A 160 2.62 -11.19 15.30
C THR A 160 3.81 -11.98 15.85
N PRO A 161 4.22 -13.11 15.19
CA PRO A 161 5.38 -13.89 15.63
C PRO A 161 6.70 -13.12 15.62
N VAL A 162 6.80 -12.10 14.77
CA VAL A 162 7.95 -11.21 14.66
C VAL A 162 7.51 -9.79 14.95
N THR A 163 8.16 -9.14 15.88
CA THR A 163 7.92 -7.74 16.24
C THR A 163 8.71 -6.79 15.32
N ARG A 164 9.04 -5.58 15.77
CA ARG A 164 9.85 -4.63 14.98
C ARG A 164 11.24 -5.19 14.72
N MET A 165 11.65 -5.13 13.46
CA MET A 165 12.99 -5.54 13.03
C MET A 165 13.94 -4.34 13.04
N ASP A 166 15.23 -4.61 13.27
CA ASP A 166 16.29 -3.60 13.09
C ASP A 166 16.60 -3.44 11.58
N GLU A 167 15.75 -2.68 10.89
CA GLU A 167 15.91 -2.41 9.46
C GLU A 167 17.19 -1.64 9.14
N VAL A 168 17.61 -0.76 10.05
CA VAL A 168 18.84 0.04 9.88
C VAL A 168 20.08 -0.83 10.02
N GLY A 169 20.12 -1.68 11.02
CA GLY A 169 21.20 -2.66 11.20
C GLY A 169 21.28 -3.64 10.04
N ALA A 170 20.15 -4.17 9.59
CA ALA A 170 20.08 -5.07 8.45
C ALA A 170 20.56 -4.41 7.14
N ALA A 171 20.24 -3.14 6.92
CA ALA A 171 20.70 -2.41 5.73
C ALA A 171 22.20 -2.05 5.79
N ARG A 172 22.71 -1.66 6.96
CA ARG A 172 24.11 -1.25 7.13
C ARG A 172 25.07 -2.40 7.28
N HIS A 173 24.64 -3.52 7.87
CA HIS A 173 25.42 -4.69 8.19
C HIS A 173 24.73 -5.96 7.71
N PRO A 174 24.50 -6.13 6.39
CA PRO A 174 23.73 -7.26 5.87
C PRO A 174 24.45 -8.59 6.10
N TYR A 175 23.72 -9.57 6.56
CA TYR A 175 24.19 -10.95 6.67
C TYR A 175 23.94 -11.65 5.32
N LEU A 176 24.97 -11.81 4.51
CA LEU A 176 24.82 -12.27 3.12
C LEU A 176 24.98 -13.80 2.95
N ARG A 177 25.31 -14.50 4.03
CA ARG A 177 25.50 -15.97 3.99
C ARG A 177 24.83 -16.59 5.21
N TYR A 178 24.17 -17.71 4.99
CA TYR A 178 23.69 -18.54 6.09
C TYR A 178 24.87 -19.30 6.71
N GLU A 179 25.01 -19.22 8.02
CA GLU A 179 25.95 -20.03 8.80
C GLU A 179 25.14 -21.00 9.66
N TRP A 180 25.45 -22.30 9.51
CA TRP A 180 24.81 -23.32 10.34
C TRP A 180 25.24 -23.10 11.79
N GLN A 181 24.28 -23.01 12.67
CA GLN A 181 24.53 -23.06 14.11
C GLN A 181 24.54 -24.54 14.51
N ASP A 182 25.64 -25.02 15.05
CA ASP A 182 25.81 -26.37 15.60
C ASP A 182 24.95 -26.57 16.85
#